data_79296a3437ffb71ab79e0df9d926c8cd
#
_entry.id   79296a3437ffb71ab79e0df9d926c8cd
#
_cell.length_a   1.000
_cell.length_b   1.000
_cell.length_c   1.000
_cell.angle_alpha   90.00
_cell.angle_beta   90.00
_cell.angle_gamma   90.00
#
_symmetry.space_group_name_H-M   'P 1'
#
loop_
_entity.id
_entity.type
_entity.pdbx_description
1 polymer ?
#
loop_
_entity_poly.entity_id
_entity_poly.type
_entity_poly.pdbx_seq_one_letter_code
_entity_poly.pdbx_strand_id
1 'polypeptide(L)'
;MGNQKGLSRRSVLKRFGAAAVATVGFGCSAIPKQGVATSVEDSRGMYDVYSSGKIGNMKLKNRFVKAATATESTDAEGRFMPEGVTLYRNWSKGGVGLIETGHMTVVPIDYHGMLHHLGQIWDDRQIPFVKEIADTVHGADPECKIVAFINHLGNHPKLVHGQGVAASAQPWPGQKQTPKALNHSEVQDIIKMFADAAARAKRAGFDGVTLQGGHKFLLHSFLSPQTNKRADEYGDSLKNRVRIIKEIVDMIKNRVGSDFPILIKVNSYDNGPGGIDMDSFPQLAAEIAKTGVDAIELSGGNPSVADVDDPTEQSYHAAYAKGIDVDVPVILTGGNKNIDIMERLFQSGKIDLFAMARPLIRQPDLPNLWRDKSADPECTCVSCNECLRYHVFEGNPFLSCQLD
;
A
#
# COMPACT_ATOMS: atom_id res chain seq x y z
N MET A 1 20.15 47.67 0.56
CA MET A 1 21.59 47.40 0.34
C MET A 1 22.06 46.48 1.46
N GLY A 2 22.48 45.24 1.18
CA GLY A 2 22.94 44.26 2.18
C GLY A 2 22.93 42.86 1.60
N ASN A 3 23.95 42.54 0.81
CA ASN A 3 24.22 41.21 0.24
C ASN A 3 24.44 40.16 1.33
N GLN A 4 23.71 39.07 1.33
CA GLN A 4 24.14 37.82 1.99
C GLN A 4 24.39 36.77 0.94
N LYS A 5 25.64 36.45 0.73
CA LYS A 5 26.16 35.37 -0.12
C LYS A 5 25.93 34.03 0.56
N GLY A 6 25.38 33.06 -0.16
CA GLY A 6 25.20 31.67 0.26
C GLY A 6 26.53 30.94 0.49
N LEU A 7 26.60 30.22 1.60
CA LEU A 7 27.71 29.31 1.94
C LEU A 7 27.48 27.92 1.35
N SER A 8 28.40 27.52 0.51
CA SER A 8 28.47 26.20 -0.12
C SER A 8 28.85 25.09 0.88
N ARG A 9 28.16 23.94 0.83
CA ARG A 9 28.33 22.76 1.69
C ARG A 9 29.62 21.93 1.40
N ARG A 10 30.71 22.55 0.98
CA ARG A 10 31.96 21.83 0.61
C ARG A 10 33.18 22.06 1.52
N SER A 11 33.04 22.53 2.76
CA SER A 11 34.20 22.91 3.59
C SER A 11 34.24 22.38 5.02
N VAL A 12 33.75 21.17 5.31
CA VAL A 12 33.85 20.57 6.66
C VAL A 12 34.37 19.13 6.60
N LEU A 13 35.46 18.88 5.89
CA LEU A 13 36.20 17.63 5.99
C LEU A 13 37.70 17.88 5.76
N LYS A 14 38.33 18.51 6.73
CA LYS A 14 39.80 18.45 6.91
C LYS A 14 40.15 18.88 8.33
N ARG A 15 40.44 17.88 9.19
CA ARG A 15 41.38 17.90 10.33
C ARG A 15 40.99 16.79 11.30
N PHE A 16 41.68 15.66 11.21
CA PHE A 16 42.22 14.96 12.40
C PHE A 16 43.32 13.97 11.96
N GLY A 17 44.34 13.96 12.71
CA GLY A 17 45.68 13.59 12.63
C GLY A 17 46.01 12.13 12.29
N ALA A 18 47.23 12.01 11.75
CA ALA A 18 47.93 10.77 11.53
C ALA A 18 48.37 10.15 12.86
N ALA A 19 48.08 8.85 13.02
CA ALA A 19 48.77 7.98 13.97
C ALA A 19 49.36 6.81 13.17
N ALA A 20 50.67 6.66 13.25
CA ALA A 20 51.41 5.59 12.63
C ALA A 20 51.14 4.26 13.33
N VAL A 21 50.86 3.19 12.60
CA VAL A 21 50.93 1.80 13.07
C VAL A 21 51.82 1.00 12.18
N ALA A 22 52.75 0.26 12.85
CA ALA A 22 53.84 -0.52 12.30
C ALA A 22 53.33 -1.67 11.40
N THR A 23 54.04 -1.84 10.27
CA THR A 23 53.95 -2.97 9.35
C THR A 23 54.55 -4.23 9.97
N VAL A 24 53.72 -5.27 10.13
CA VAL A 24 54.20 -6.67 10.24
C VAL A 24 53.86 -7.34 8.91
N GLY A 25 54.87 -7.70 8.15
CA GLY A 25 54.73 -8.39 6.89
C GLY A 25 54.32 -9.85 7.11
N PHE A 26 53.22 -10.26 6.52
CA PHE A 26 52.92 -11.66 6.20
C PHE A 26 52.78 -11.78 4.70
N GLY A 27 53.66 -12.63 4.12
CA GLY A 27 53.66 -12.92 2.70
C GLY A 27 52.32 -13.58 2.27
N CYS A 28 51.63 -12.94 1.37
CA CYS A 28 50.51 -13.53 0.66
C CYS A 28 51.00 -14.09 -0.67
N SER A 29 51.01 -15.42 -0.77
CA SER A 29 51.16 -16.14 -2.02
C SER A 29 49.96 -15.76 -2.96
N ALA A 30 50.32 -15.31 -4.16
CA ALA A 30 49.36 -15.00 -5.21
C ALA A 30 48.59 -16.26 -5.63
N ILE A 31 47.29 -16.29 -5.34
CA ILE A 31 46.34 -17.24 -5.95
C ILE A 31 46.05 -16.70 -7.35
N PRO A 32 46.20 -17.49 -8.42
CA PRO A 32 45.87 -17.04 -9.75
C PRO A 32 44.38 -16.82 -9.85
N LYS A 33 43.95 -15.61 -10.23
CA LYS A 33 42.60 -15.31 -10.65
C LYS A 33 42.32 -16.10 -11.93
N GLN A 34 41.75 -17.29 -11.80
CA GLN A 34 41.04 -17.91 -12.91
C GLN A 34 39.76 -17.08 -13.12
N GLY A 35 39.77 -16.31 -14.20
CA GLY A 35 38.61 -15.69 -14.75
C GLY A 35 37.66 -16.78 -15.24
N VAL A 36 36.70 -17.15 -14.42
CA VAL A 36 35.48 -17.83 -14.89
C VAL A 36 34.58 -16.71 -15.43
N ALA A 37 34.82 -16.36 -16.69
CA ALA A 37 33.78 -15.79 -17.51
C ALA A 37 32.79 -16.93 -17.82
N THR A 38 31.96 -17.28 -16.87
CA THR A 38 30.70 -17.95 -17.20
C THR A 38 29.89 -16.91 -17.92
N SER A 39 29.82 -17.00 -19.25
CA SER A 39 28.67 -16.52 -20.01
C SER A 39 27.42 -17.04 -19.25
N VAL A 40 26.73 -16.14 -18.55
CA VAL A 40 25.38 -16.39 -18.09
C VAL A 40 24.57 -16.49 -19.38
N GLU A 41 24.53 -17.70 -19.95
CA GLU A 41 23.56 -18.01 -20.97
C GLU A 41 22.20 -17.57 -20.46
N ASP A 42 21.49 -16.82 -21.27
CA ASP A 42 20.19 -16.23 -21.07
C ASP A 42 19.12 -17.32 -20.87
N SER A 43 19.24 -18.08 -19.77
CA SER A 43 18.24 -19.04 -19.29
C SER A 43 17.12 -18.34 -18.52
N ARG A 44 16.82 -17.06 -18.85
CA ARG A 44 15.63 -16.38 -18.39
C ARG A 44 14.42 -17.06 -19.04
N GLY A 45 14.04 -18.22 -18.51
CA GLY A 45 12.68 -18.68 -18.56
C GLY A 45 11.77 -17.56 -18.06
N MET A 46 10.50 -17.61 -18.38
CA MET A 46 9.55 -16.66 -17.83
C MET A 46 9.62 -16.74 -16.31
N TYR A 47 9.79 -15.60 -15.63
CA TYR A 47 9.76 -15.53 -14.16
C TYR A 47 8.46 -16.12 -13.63
N ASP A 48 8.53 -16.84 -12.49
CA ASP A 48 7.36 -17.49 -11.86
C ASP A 48 6.33 -16.47 -11.33
N VAL A 49 6.74 -15.20 -11.10
CA VAL A 49 5.81 -14.09 -10.80
C VAL A 49 4.82 -13.81 -11.94
N TYR A 50 5.03 -14.36 -13.13
CA TYR A 50 4.02 -14.37 -14.22
C TYR A 50 3.05 -15.55 -14.14
N SER A 51 3.26 -16.50 -13.25
CA SER A 51 2.29 -17.57 -13.04
C SER A 51 0.97 -17.01 -12.51
N SER A 52 -0.13 -17.70 -12.83
CA SER A 52 -1.45 -17.30 -12.34
C SER A 52 -1.52 -17.33 -10.81
N GLY A 53 -2.22 -16.36 -10.23
CA GLY A 53 -2.51 -16.27 -8.80
C GLY A 53 -3.98 -16.48 -8.48
N LYS A 54 -4.30 -16.49 -7.18
CA LYS A 54 -5.67 -16.57 -6.71
C LYS A 54 -5.84 -15.84 -5.38
N ILE A 55 -6.91 -15.07 -5.22
CA ILE A 55 -7.35 -14.44 -3.97
C ILE A 55 -8.83 -14.82 -3.79
N GLY A 56 -9.15 -15.61 -2.75
CA GLY A 56 -10.49 -16.19 -2.64
C GLY A 56 -10.88 -16.92 -3.93
N ASN A 57 -11.96 -16.50 -4.60
CA ASN A 57 -12.38 -17.05 -5.89
C ASN A 57 -11.86 -16.28 -7.10
N MET A 58 -11.22 -15.14 -6.89
CA MET A 58 -10.67 -14.29 -7.93
C MET A 58 -9.37 -14.87 -8.48
N LYS A 59 -9.37 -15.28 -9.75
CA LYS A 59 -8.17 -15.72 -10.48
C LYS A 59 -7.44 -14.50 -11.03
N LEU A 60 -6.12 -14.50 -10.90
CA LEU A 60 -5.22 -13.47 -11.39
C LEU A 60 -4.31 -14.04 -12.47
N LYS A 61 -4.10 -13.31 -13.55
CA LYS A 61 -3.22 -13.73 -14.66
C LYS A 61 -1.73 -13.77 -14.31
N ASN A 62 -1.32 -13.02 -13.27
CA ASN A 62 0.05 -12.97 -12.74
C ASN A 62 0.06 -12.46 -11.28
N ARG A 63 1.26 -12.21 -10.73
CA ARG A 63 1.49 -11.80 -9.34
C ARG A 63 1.67 -10.28 -9.16
N PHE A 64 1.50 -9.48 -10.20
CA PHE A 64 1.66 -8.02 -10.12
C PHE A 64 0.36 -7.34 -9.74
N VAL A 65 0.43 -6.48 -8.73
CA VAL A 65 -0.67 -5.66 -8.23
C VAL A 65 -0.33 -4.19 -8.43
N LYS A 66 -1.23 -3.40 -9.02
CA LYS A 66 -1.16 -1.94 -8.93
C LYS A 66 -1.66 -1.54 -7.55
N ALA A 67 -0.74 -1.20 -6.65
CA ALA A 67 -1.06 -0.80 -5.28
C ALA A 67 -1.99 0.40 -5.24
N ALA A 68 -2.87 0.43 -4.26
CA ALA A 68 -3.73 1.57 -3.99
C ALA A 68 -2.91 2.88 -3.94
N THR A 69 -3.32 3.85 -4.73
CA THR A 69 -2.67 5.15 -4.84
C THR A 69 -3.74 6.22 -4.89
N ALA A 70 -3.63 7.24 -4.05
CA ALA A 70 -4.49 8.41 -4.14
C ALA A 70 -4.26 9.04 -5.54
N THR A 71 -5.25 8.92 -6.39
CA THR A 71 -5.23 9.56 -7.71
C THR A 71 -5.89 10.93 -7.66
N GLU A 72 -6.69 11.18 -6.60
CA GLU A 72 -7.45 12.43 -6.33
C GLU A 72 -8.07 13.04 -7.59
N SER A 73 -8.34 12.18 -8.60
CA SER A 73 -8.81 12.57 -9.92
C SER A 73 -10.34 12.46 -9.99
N THR A 74 -11.04 12.96 -8.95
CA THR A 74 -12.50 13.03 -8.92
C THR A 74 -12.98 14.46 -8.76
N ASP A 75 -14.21 14.73 -9.23
CA ASP A 75 -14.92 15.96 -8.90
C ASP A 75 -15.53 15.91 -7.48
N ALA A 76 -16.22 16.97 -7.08
CA ALA A 76 -16.84 17.07 -5.76
C ALA A 76 -17.90 16.00 -5.49
N GLU A 77 -18.55 15.49 -6.52
CA GLU A 77 -19.54 14.43 -6.47
C GLU A 77 -18.92 13.02 -6.43
N GLY A 78 -17.60 12.91 -6.60
CA GLY A 78 -16.86 11.65 -6.65
C GLY A 78 -16.81 10.99 -8.03
N ARG A 79 -17.15 11.73 -9.10
CA ARG A 79 -17.04 11.26 -10.48
C ARG A 79 -15.59 11.35 -10.94
N PHE A 80 -15.06 10.27 -11.51
CA PHE A 80 -13.69 10.27 -12.02
C PHE A 80 -13.55 11.18 -13.24
N MET A 81 -12.49 12.01 -13.23
CA MET A 81 -12.12 12.82 -14.38
C MET A 81 -11.47 11.97 -15.49
N PRO A 82 -11.52 12.38 -16.75
CA PRO A 82 -11.02 11.59 -17.90
C PRO A 82 -9.57 11.12 -17.73
N GLU A 83 -8.75 11.91 -17.07
CA GLU A 83 -7.35 11.60 -16.80
C GLU A 83 -7.21 10.46 -15.78
N GLY A 84 -8.02 10.47 -14.72
CA GLY A 84 -8.11 9.38 -13.76
C GLY A 84 -8.53 8.07 -14.45
N VAL A 85 -9.57 8.12 -15.30
CA VAL A 85 -10.02 6.97 -16.10
C VAL A 85 -8.89 6.46 -16.99
N THR A 86 -8.11 7.37 -17.60
CA THR A 86 -6.97 7.02 -18.46
C THR A 86 -5.86 6.30 -17.70
N LEU A 87 -5.57 6.69 -16.44
CA LEU A 87 -4.59 5.99 -15.61
C LEU A 87 -4.99 4.52 -15.40
N TYR A 88 -6.23 4.26 -15.02
CA TYR A 88 -6.73 2.89 -14.82
C TYR A 88 -6.67 2.06 -16.10
N ARG A 89 -7.02 2.63 -17.25
CA ARG A 89 -6.88 1.99 -18.56
C ARG A 89 -5.43 1.62 -18.87
N ASN A 90 -4.49 2.53 -18.61
CA ASN A 90 -3.07 2.33 -18.89
C ASN A 90 -2.48 1.22 -18.01
N TRP A 91 -2.81 1.19 -16.72
CA TRP A 91 -2.36 0.13 -15.81
C TRP A 91 -2.92 -1.24 -16.21
N SER A 92 -4.20 -1.31 -16.59
CA SER A 92 -4.82 -2.55 -17.06
C SER A 92 -4.12 -3.07 -18.31
N LYS A 93 -3.92 -2.24 -19.34
CA LYS A 93 -3.17 -2.58 -20.56
C LYS A 93 -1.69 -2.88 -20.27
N GLY A 94 -1.14 -2.30 -19.22
CA GLY A 94 0.25 -2.42 -18.81
C GLY A 94 0.65 -3.78 -18.26
N GLY A 95 -0.31 -4.68 -18.08
CA GLY A 95 -0.04 -6.09 -17.81
C GLY A 95 -0.14 -6.49 -16.34
N VAL A 96 -0.61 -5.63 -15.43
CA VAL A 96 -0.86 -6.03 -14.03
C VAL A 96 -2.02 -7.04 -13.95
N GLY A 97 -1.96 -7.95 -12.97
CA GLY A 97 -3.03 -8.92 -12.71
C GLY A 97 -4.16 -8.36 -11.87
N LEU A 98 -3.85 -7.40 -10.99
CA LEU A 98 -4.82 -6.78 -10.09
C LEU A 98 -4.56 -5.28 -9.98
N ILE A 99 -5.63 -4.49 -9.92
CA ILE A 99 -5.60 -3.06 -9.59
C ILE A 99 -6.37 -2.83 -8.30
N GLU A 100 -5.73 -2.22 -7.30
CA GLU A 100 -6.41 -1.57 -6.20
C GLU A 100 -6.67 -0.10 -6.58
N THR A 101 -7.89 0.37 -6.37
CA THR A 101 -8.22 1.78 -6.64
C THR A 101 -7.47 2.74 -5.71
N GLY A 102 -7.56 4.03 -5.96
CA GLY A 102 -7.34 5.05 -4.94
C GLY A 102 -8.37 4.93 -3.81
N HIS A 103 -8.23 5.77 -2.80
CA HIS A 103 -9.17 5.79 -1.68
C HIS A 103 -10.61 6.01 -2.15
N MET A 104 -11.52 5.13 -1.69
CA MET A 104 -12.96 5.29 -1.82
C MET A 104 -13.57 5.43 -0.43
N THR A 105 -14.01 6.64 -0.06
CA THR A 105 -14.53 6.90 1.27
C THR A 105 -15.90 6.27 1.46
N VAL A 106 -16.09 5.65 2.64
CA VAL A 106 -17.37 5.06 3.06
C VAL A 106 -18.30 6.06 3.74
N VAL A 107 -17.87 7.32 3.83
CA VAL A 107 -18.59 8.47 4.40
C VAL A 107 -18.51 9.66 3.46
N PRO A 108 -19.44 10.64 3.55
CA PRO A 108 -19.36 11.86 2.75
C PRO A 108 -18.02 12.60 2.90
N ILE A 109 -17.59 13.26 1.84
CA ILE A 109 -16.32 14.01 1.81
C ILE A 109 -16.29 15.17 2.82
N ASP A 110 -17.41 15.80 3.07
CA ASP A 110 -17.57 16.89 4.06
C ASP A 110 -17.57 16.39 5.52
N TYR A 111 -17.60 15.06 5.71
CA TYR A 111 -17.51 14.45 7.03
C TYR A 111 -16.13 14.73 7.64
N HIS A 112 -16.07 15.52 8.70
CA HIS A 112 -14.85 15.98 9.37
C HIS A 112 -13.92 16.89 8.54
N GLY A 113 -14.42 17.61 7.54
CA GLY A 113 -13.62 18.56 6.75
C GLY A 113 -12.53 17.88 5.92
N MET A 114 -12.86 16.76 5.30
CA MET A 114 -11.93 16.01 4.45
C MET A 114 -11.56 16.77 3.17
N LEU A 115 -10.41 16.40 2.60
CA LEU A 115 -9.98 16.91 1.30
C LEU A 115 -10.96 16.49 0.20
N HIS A 116 -11.24 17.42 -0.70
CA HIS A 116 -11.97 17.13 -1.94
C HIS A 116 -11.13 16.25 -2.86
N HIS A 117 -11.77 15.58 -3.82
CA HIS A 117 -11.13 14.76 -4.87
C HIS A 117 -10.78 13.31 -4.53
N LEU A 118 -11.17 12.81 -3.36
CA LEU A 118 -11.11 11.36 -3.11
C LEU A 118 -12.26 10.63 -3.79
N GLY A 119 -12.03 9.40 -4.23
CA GLY A 119 -13.12 8.52 -4.65
C GLY A 119 -14.14 8.33 -3.52
N GLN A 120 -15.40 8.16 -3.88
CA GLN A 120 -16.51 8.06 -2.94
C GLN A 120 -17.36 6.84 -3.26
N ILE A 121 -17.84 6.12 -2.22
CA ILE A 121 -18.72 4.97 -2.38
C ILE A 121 -19.71 4.83 -1.20
N TRP A 122 -20.03 5.94 -0.56
CA TRP A 122 -20.91 5.97 0.62
C TRP A 122 -22.41 6.01 0.27
N ASP A 123 -22.79 6.36 -0.97
CA ASP A 123 -24.16 6.47 -1.44
C ASP A 123 -24.35 5.77 -2.80
N ASP A 124 -25.56 5.30 -3.09
CA ASP A 124 -25.89 4.61 -4.33
C ASP A 124 -25.72 5.49 -5.58
N ARG A 125 -25.82 6.81 -5.44
CA ARG A 125 -25.60 7.79 -6.52
C ARG A 125 -24.20 7.71 -7.12
N GLN A 126 -23.23 7.17 -6.37
CA GLN A 126 -21.83 7.05 -6.82
C GLN A 126 -21.56 5.77 -7.62
N ILE A 127 -22.50 4.80 -7.60
CA ILE A 127 -22.32 3.54 -8.32
C ILE A 127 -22.01 3.74 -9.80
N PRO A 128 -22.69 4.61 -10.57
CA PRO A 128 -22.36 4.85 -11.97
C PRO A 128 -20.93 5.39 -12.15
N PHE A 129 -20.44 6.23 -11.24
CA PHE A 129 -19.12 6.87 -11.33
C PHE A 129 -18.00 5.86 -11.10
N VAL A 130 -18.12 5.02 -10.07
CA VAL A 130 -17.12 3.99 -9.78
C VAL A 130 -17.22 2.81 -10.75
N LYS A 131 -18.41 2.55 -11.32
CA LYS A 131 -18.60 1.55 -12.38
C LYS A 131 -17.79 1.87 -13.64
N GLU A 132 -17.69 3.15 -14.02
CA GLU A 132 -16.90 3.59 -15.18
C GLU A 132 -15.44 3.10 -15.08
N ILE A 133 -14.86 3.13 -13.87
CA ILE A 133 -13.50 2.64 -13.65
C ILE A 133 -13.41 1.11 -13.79
N ALA A 134 -14.36 0.37 -13.21
CA ALA A 134 -14.39 -1.09 -13.35
C ALA A 134 -14.56 -1.51 -14.80
N ASP A 135 -15.51 -0.90 -15.51
CA ASP A 135 -15.75 -1.16 -16.93
C ASP A 135 -14.51 -0.81 -17.79
N THR A 136 -13.82 0.29 -17.45
CA THR A 136 -12.60 0.72 -18.16
C THR A 136 -11.48 -0.30 -18.01
N VAL A 137 -11.27 -0.82 -16.81
CA VAL A 137 -10.23 -1.84 -16.53
C VAL A 137 -10.55 -3.14 -17.28
N HIS A 138 -11.76 -3.66 -17.13
CA HIS A 138 -12.18 -4.90 -17.78
C HIS A 138 -12.27 -4.78 -19.30
N GLY A 139 -12.66 -3.61 -19.81
CA GLY A 139 -12.68 -3.34 -21.26
C GLY A 139 -11.30 -3.17 -21.88
N ALA A 140 -10.31 -2.75 -21.07
CA ALA A 140 -8.92 -2.61 -21.52
C ALA A 140 -8.17 -3.96 -21.54
N ASP A 141 -8.44 -4.80 -20.52
CA ASP A 141 -7.93 -6.16 -20.40
C ASP A 141 -8.89 -6.99 -19.53
N PRO A 142 -9.65 -7.95 -20.10
CA PRO A 142 -10.62 -8.76 -19.36
C PRO A 142 -10.01 -9.67 -18.28
N GLU A 143 -8.70 -9.97 -18.36
CA GLU A 143 -8.01 -10.78 -17.37
C GLU A 143 -7.47 -9.94 -16.20
N CYS A 144 -7.42 -8.61 -16.35
CA CYS A 144 -7.05 -7.71 -15.27
C CYS A 144 -8.22 -7.56 -14.29
N LYS A 145 -7.96 -7.78 -13.01
CA LYS A 145 -8.94 -7.65 -11.93
C LYS A 145 -8.83 -6.28 -11.27
N ILE A 146 -9.95 -5.82 -10.70
CA ILE A 146 -10.00 -4.55 -9.97
C ILE A 146 -10.77 -4.70 -8.66
N VAL A 147 -10.20 -4.20 -7.57
CA VAL A 147 -10.84 -4.15 -6.25
C VAL A 147 -10.99 -2.70 -5.78
N ALA A 148 -12.12 -2.41 -5.14
CA ALA A 148 -12.36 -1.10 -4.55
C ALA A 148 -11.62 -0.98 -3.22
N PHE A 149 -10.72 0.00 -3.10
CA PHE A 149 -9.97 0.27 -1.87
C PHE A 149 -10.79 1.18 -0.96
N ILE A 150 -11.58 0.58 -0.06
CA ILE A 150 -12.54 1.28 0.77
C ILE A 150 -11.95 1.69 2.13
N ASN A 151 -12.24 2.92 2.55
CA ASN A 151 -11.70 3.45 3.79
C ASN A 151 -12.62 4.45 4.49
N HIS A 152 -12.32 4.68 5.78
CA HIS A 152 -12.78 5.80 6.57
C HIS A 152 -11.55 6.53 7.11
N LEU A 153 -11.44 7.84 6.88
CA LEU A 153 -10.23 8.61 7.22
C LEU A 153 -9.93 8.64 8.72
N GLY A 154 -10.95 8.46 9.57
CA GLY A 154 -10.79 8.45 11.03
C GLY A 154 -10.26 9.78 11.55
N ASN A 155 -9.07 9.76 12.14
CA ASN A 155 -8.33 10.93 12.59
C ASN A 155 -6.98 11.03 11.86
N HIS A 156 -7.00 10.83 10.53
CA HIS A 156 -5.77 10.86 9.74
C HIS A 156 -5.12 12.26 9.79
N PRO A 157 -3.83 12.37 10.24
CA PRO A 157 -3.23 13.65 10.62
C PRO A 157 -3.06 14.67 9.49
N LYS A 158 -3.12 14.24 8.24
CA LYS A 158 -2.96 15.11 7.07
C LYS A 158 -4.25 15.32 6.27
N LEU A 159 -5.24 14.45 6.44
CA LEU A 159 -6.44 14.43 5.60
C LEU A 159 -7.70 14.90 6.34
N VAL A 160 -7.66 15.00 7.66
CA VAL A 160 -8.79 15.42 8.49
C VAL A 160 -8.45 16.75 9.15
N HIS A 161 -9.21 17.80 8.82
CA HIS A 161 -8.97 19.15 9.31
C HIS A 161 -9.84 19.53 10.54
N GLY A 162 -10.89 18.76 10.81
CA GLY A 162 -11.76 18.90 11.99
C GLY A 162 -11.45 17.88 13.07
N GLN A 163 -12.36 17.72 14.05
CA GLN A 163 -12.25 16.65 15.03
C GLN A 163 -12.57 15.30 14.37
N GLY A 164 -11.53 14.50 14.11
CA GLY A 164 -11.69 13.14 13.61
C GLY A 164 -12.22 12.18 14.67
N VAL A 165 -12.47 10.93 14.24
CA VAL A 165 -12.91 9.82 15.11
C VAL A 165 -11.86 8.72 15.14
N ALA A 166 -11.78 7.97 16.24
CA ALA A 166 -10.85 6.85 16.38
C ALA A 166 -11.41 5.80 17.37
N ALA A 167 -10.70 4.70 17.53
CA ALA A 167 -11.01 3.68 18.55
C ALA A 167 -11.07 4.28 19.95
N SER A 168 -10.18 5.22 20.27
CA SER A 168 -10.07 5.90 21.57
C SER A 168 -9.75 7.38 21.37
N ALA A 169 -9.95 8.20 22.40
CA ALA A 169 -9.52 9.59 22.44
C ALA A 169 -7.99 9.71 22.59
N GLN A 170 -7.26 8.96 21.76
CA GLN A 170 -5.81 8.88 21.77
C GLN A 170 -5.26 9.30 20.41
N PRO A 171 -4.57 10.45 20.31
CA PRO A 171 -3.97 10.89 19.05
C PRO A 171 -2.79 9.98 18.67
N TRP A 172 -2.48 9.92 17.38
CA TRP A 172 -1.25 9.31 16.90
C TRP A 172 -0.02 10.06 17.44
N PRO A 173 1.12 9.40 17.66
CA PRO A 173 2.35 10.07 18.07
C PRO A 173 2.68 11.27 17.20
N GLY A 174 2.94 12.42 17.83
CA GLY A 174 3.21 13.69 17.16
C GLY A 174 1.98 14.46 16.67
N GLN A 175 0.78 13.92 16.78
CA GLN A 175 -0.47 14.61 16.46
C GLN A 175 -0.99 15.39 17.67
N LYS A 176 -1.35 16.65 17.45
CA LYS A 176 -1.86 17.54 18.52
C LYS A 176 -3.35 17.35 18.79
N GLN A 177 -4.11 16.98 17.75
CA GLN A 177 -5.56 16.91 17.83
C GLN A 177 -6.01 15.57 18.38
N THR A 178 -6.75 15.63 19.49
CA THR A 178 -7.38 14.46 20.11
C THR A 178 -8.65 14.09 19.34
N PRO A 179 -8.77 12.86 18.82
CA PRO A 179 -9.98 12.39 18.18
C PRO A 179 -11.11 12.17 19.18
N LYS A 180 -12.35 12.16 18.68
CA LYS A 180 -13.48 11.61 19.41
C LYS A 180 -13.37 10.09 19.44
N ALA A 181 -13.44 9.47 20.62
CA ALA A 181 -13.58 8.03 20.75
C ALA A 181 -14.99 7.60 20.26
N LEU A 182 -15.04 6.59 19.39
CA LEU A 182 -16.30 5.99 18.98
C LEU A 182 -16.93 5.19 20.14
N ASN A 183 -18.21 5.39 20.38
CA ASN A 183 -18.98 4.53 21.27
C ASN A 183 -19.41 3.23 20.54
N HIS A 184 -20.03 2.29 21.26
CA HIS A 184 -20.41 0.99 20.68
C HIS A 184 -21.34 1.13 19.47
N SER A 185 -22.39 1.96 19.58
CA SER A 185 -23.35 2.18 18.48
C SER A 185 -22.66 2.77 17.24
N GLU A 186 -21.77 3.74 17.43
CA GLU A 186 -20.99 4.35 16.34
C GLU A 186 -20.05 3.34 15.66
N VAL A 187 -19.47 2.39 16.42
CA VAL A 187 -18.68 1.29 15.84
C VAL A 187 -19.58 0.42 14.95
N GLN A 188 -20.80 0.09 15.39
CA GLN A 188 -21.75 -0.68 14.59
C GLN A 188 -22.16 0.07 13.31
N ASP A 189 -22.34 1.39 13.38
CA ASP A 189 -22.61 2.21 12.19
C ASP A 189 -21.44 2.17 11.19
N ILE A 190 -20.20 2.26 11.68
CA ILE A 190 -18.98 2.12 10.84
C ILE A 190 -18.94 0.75 10.15
N ILE A 191 -19.18 -0.34 10.87
CA ILE A 191 -19.22 -1.69 10.31
C ILE A 191 -20.23 -1.77 9.16
N LYS A 192 -21.43 -1.20 9.39
CA LYS A 192 -22.48 -1.13 8.38
C LYS A 192 -22.05 -0.31 7.14
N MET A 193 -21.38 0.84 7.32
CA MET A 193 -20.90 1.70 6.23
C MET A 193 -19.92 0.96 5.32
N PHE A 194 -18.95 0.20 5.89
CA PHE A 194 -18.05 -0.63 5.11
C PHE A 194 -18.77 -1.72 4.32
N ALA A 195 -19.73 -2.37 4.93
CA ALA A 195 -20.51 -3.42 4.24
C ALA A 195 -21.42 -2.85 3.14
N ASP A 196 -22.02 -1.67 3.34
CA ASP A 196 -22.79 -0.98 2.33
C ASP A 196 -21.89 -0.55 1.14
N ALA A 197 -20.69 -0.06 1.42
CA ALA A 197 -19.69 0.30 0.40
C ALA A 197 -19.27 -0.93 -0.42
N ALA A 198 -19.01 -2.07 0.22
CA ALA A 198 -18.68 -3.32 -0.48
C ALA A 198 -19.84 -3.81 -1.37
N ALA A 199 -21.08 -3.66 -0.92
CA ALA A 199 -22.27 -3.99 -1.72
C ALA A 199 -22.38 -3.09 -2.97
N ARG A 200 -22.05 -1.80 -2.83
CA ARG A 200 -22.00 -0.86 -3.97
C ARG A 200 -20.88 -1.22 -4.93
N ALA A 201 -19.69 -1.56 -4.41
CA ALA A 201 -18.57 -2.01 -5.23
C ALA A 201 -18.95 -3.23 -6.08
N LYS A 202 -19.59 -4.24 -5.48
CA LYS A 202 -20.08 -5.42 -6.22
C LYS A 202 -21.08 -5.03 -7.30
N ARG A 203 -22.05 -4.16 -6.99
CA ARG A 203 -23.03 -3.66 -7.97
C ARG A 203 -22.39 -2.84 -9.09
N ALA A 204 -21.29 -2.18 -8.82
CA ALA A 204 -20.50 -1.44 -9.79
C ALA A 204 -19.57 -2.32 -10.64
N GLY A 205 -19.52 -3.65 -10.40
CA GLY A 205 -18.75 -4.57 -11.20
C GLY A 205 -17.29 -4.77 -10.74
N PHE A 206 -16.93 -4.35 -9.54
CA PHE A 206 -15.63 -4.68 -8.96
C PHE A 206 -15.52 -6.18 -8.64
N ASP A 207 -14.30 -6.73 -8.76
CA ASP A 207 -14.01 -8.14 -8.46
C ASP A 207 -13.85 -8.44 -6.96
N GLY A 208 -13.75 -7.41 -6.13
CA GLY A 208 -13.60 -7.51 -4.68
C GLY A 208 -13.42 -6.14 -4.02
N VAL A 209 -13.07 -6.14 -2.74
CA VAL A 209 -12.72 -4.94 -1.97
C VAL A 209 -11.44 -5.13 -1.17
N THR A 210 -10.69 -4.05 -0.97
CA THR A 210 -9.60 -3.99 0.02
C THR A 210 -9.98 -3.04 1.15
N LEU A 211 -9.90 -3.52 2.39
CA LEU A 211 -10.09 -2.73 3.60
C LEU A 211 -8.80 -1.97 3.96
N GLN A 212 -8.88 -0.67 4.18
CA GLN A 212 -7.72 0.11 4.65
C GLN A 212 -7.53 -0.03 6.16
N GLY A 213 -6.70 -1.00 6.55
CA GLY A 213 -6.36 -1.29 7.96
C GLY A 213 -5.00 -0.73 8.42
N GLY A 214 -4.37 0.16 7.63
CA GLY A 214 -3.06 0.74 7.92
C GLY A 214 -3.03 2.27 7.85
N HIS A 215 -1.81 2.84 7.87
CA HIS A 215 -1.48 4.23 7.53
C HIS A 215 -2.25 5.30 8.32
N LYS A 216 -2.56 5.04 9.60
CA LYS A 216 -3.27 5.97 10.51
C LYS A 216 -4.74 6.24 10.17
N PHE A 217 -5.35 5.43 9.29
CA PHE A 217 -6.79 5.46 9.01
C PHE A 217 -7.60 4.84 10.16
N LEU A 218 -8.94 4.90 10.07
CA LEU A 218 -9.82 4.50 11.17
C LEU A 218 -9.55 3.06 11.64
N LEU A 219 -9.57 2.08 10.73
CA LEU A 219 -9.37 0.68 11.10
C LEU A 219 -7.98 0.44 11.73
N HIS A 220 -6.95 1.17 11.26
CA HIS A 220 -5.64 1.12 11.90
C HIS A 220 -5.69 1.59 13.37
N SER A 221 -6.51 2.58 13.69
CA SER A 221 -6.66 3.05 15.07
C SER A 221 -7.23 1.99 16.03
N PHE A 222 -7.98 1.01 15.50
CA PHE A 222 -8.42 -0.16 16.27
C PHE A 222 -7.33 -1.22 16.39
N LEU A 223 -6.57 -1.47 15.32
CA LEU A 223 -5.55 -2.52 15.30
C LEU A 223 -4.31 -2.16 16.14
N SER A 224 -3.90 -0.89 16.10
CA SER A 224 -2.68 -0.44 16.77
C SER A 224 -2.86 -0.29 18.29
N PRO A 225 -2.00 -0.91 19.10
CA PRO A 225 -2.02 -0.70 20.55
C PRO A 225 -1.55 0.70 20.97
N GLN A 226 -0.94 1.49 20.06
CA GLN A 226 -0.62 2.90 20.32
C GLN A 226 -1.87 3.74 20.55
N THR A 227 -2.91 3.50 19.78
CA THR A 227 -4.13 4.34 19.71
C THR A 227 -5.35 3.67 20.31
N ASN A 228 -5.43 2.33 20.29
CA ASN A 228 -6.55 1.61 20.89
C ASN A 228 -6.32 1.41 22.40
N LYS A 229 -6.99 2.23 23.20
CA LYS A 229 -6.98 2.17 24.68
C LYS A 229 -8.36 1.81 25.24
N ARG A 230 -9.18 1.13 24.42
CA ARG A 230 -10.51 0.66 24.85
C ARG A 230 -10.40 -0.47 25.85
N ALA A 231 -11.34 -0.53 26.77
CA ALA A 231 -11.48 -1.61 27.77
C ALA A 231 -12.74 -2.47 27.50
N ASP A 232 -13.37 -2.29 26.34
CA ASP A 232 -14.52 -3.08 25.89
C ASP A 232 -14.10 -4.16 24.88
N GLU A 233 -15.07 -4.81 24.23
CA GLU A 233 -14.87 -5.90 23.28
C GLU A 233 -14.10 -5.52 22.01
N TYR A 234 -13.81 -4.23 21.77
CA TYR A 234 -13.01 -3.73 20.66
C TYR A 234 -11.58 -3.32 21.08
N GLY A 235 -11.16 -3.55 22.33
CA GLY A 235 -9.86 -3.14 22.85
C GLY A 235 -9.20 -4.16 23.75
N ASP A 236 -8.12 -3.74 24.44
CA ASP A 236 -7.31 -4.53 25.35
C ASP A 236 -6.56 -5.67 24.63
N SER A 237 -7.16 -6.81 24.38
CA SER A 237 -6.50 -7.96 23.76
C SER A 237 -6.36 -7.81 22.25
N LEU A 238 -5.39 -8.51 21.64
CA LEU A 238 -5.23 -8.57 20.19
C LEU A 238 -6.52 -9.02 19.48
N LYS A 239 -7.16 -10.06 19.99
CA LYS A 239 -8.43 -10.57 19.45
C LYS A 239 -9.52 -9.50 19.44
N ASN A 240 -9.61 -8.72 20.49
CA ASN A 240 -10.60 -7.64 20.59
C ASN A 240 -10.27 -6.49 19.63
N ARG A 241 -8.98 -6.11 19.50
CA ARG A 241 -8.58 -5.07 18.52
C ARG A 241 -8.90 -5.47 17.07
N VAL A 242 -8.85 -6.75 16.75
CA VAL A 242 -9.18 -7.29 15.41
C VAL A 242 -10.68 -7.51 15.23
N ARG A 243 -11.49 -7.49 16.28
CA ARG A 243 -12.94 -7.76 16.24
C ARG A 243 -13.68 -6.92 15.20
N ILE A 244 -13.37 -5.63 15.10
CA ILE A 244 -14.03 -4.75 14.10
C ILE A 244 -13.85 -5.27 12.67
N ILE A 245 -12.65 -5.81 12.34
CA ILE A 245 -12.38 -6.39 11.02
C ILE A 245 -13.25 -7.63 10.82
N LYS A 246 -13.32 -8.52 11.83
CA LYS A 246 -14.17 -9.72 11.77
C LYS A 246 -15.63 -9.37 11.48
N GLU A 247 -16.19 -8.39 12.20
CA GLU A 247 -17.58 -7.98 12.06
C GLU A 247 -17.85 -7.29 10.72
N ILE A 248 -16.90 -6.51 10.20
CA ILE A 248 -16.96 -5.95 8.83
C ILE A 248 -16.99 -7.08 7.80
N VAL A 249 -16.06 -8.04 7.89
CA VAL A 249 -15.98 -9.19 6.97
C VAL A 249 -17.27 -9.99 7.00
N ASP A 250 -17.78 -10.32 8.17
CA ASP A 250 -19.03 -11.07 8.32
C ASP A 250 -20.20 -10.32 7.69
N MET A 251 -20.31 -9.03 7.95
CA MET A 251 -21.40 -8.22 7.41
C MET A 251 -21.29 -8.06 5.89
N ILE A 252 -20.09 -7.90 5.34
CA ILE A 252 -19.86 -7.91 3.88
C ILE A 252 -20.33 -9.25 3.29
N LYS A 253 -19.83 -10.39 3.82
CA LYS A 253 -20.18 -11.72 3.32
C LYS A 253 -21.68 -11.99 3.38
N ASN A 254 -22.34 -11.53 4.44
CA ASN A 254 -23.80 -11.64 4.56
C ASN A 254 -24.57 -10.83 3.50
N ARG A 255 -24.02 -9.71 3.02
CA ARG A 255 -24.68 -8.84 2.03
C ARG A 255 -24.40 -9.21 0.59
N VAL A 256 -23.14 -9.59 0.32
CA VAL A 256 -22.67 -9.80 -1.06
C VAL A 256 -22.34 -11.27 -1.37
N GLY A 257 -22.42 -12.15 -0.38
CA GLY A 257 -22.05 -13.56 -0.51
C GLY A 257 -20.56 -13.79 -0.21
N SER A 258 -20.23 -15.05 0.09
CA SER A 258 -18.86 -15.48 0.45
C SER A 258 -17.89 -15.49 -0.73
N ASP A 259 -18.40 -15.40 -1.95
CA ASP A 259 -17.60 -15.48 -3.18
C ASP A 259 -16.98 -14.13 -3.60
N PHE A 260 -17.34 -13.04 -2.93
CA PHE A 260 -16.79 -11.71 -3.19
C PHE A 260 -15.54 -11.48 -2.36
N PRO A 261 -14.33 -11.44 -2.95
CA PRO A 261 -13.07 -11.36 -2.23
C PRO A 261 -12.93 -10.11 -1.38
N ILE A 262 -12.42 -10.29 -0.17
CA ILE A 262 -12.16 -9.23 0.80
C ILE A 262 -10.68 -9.27 1.18
N LEU A 263 -9.93 -8.26 0.74
CA LEU A 263 -8.53 -8.07 1.08
C LEU A 263 -8.42 -7.06 2.24
N ILE A 264 -7.31 -7.06 2.93
CA ILE A 264 -6.99 -6.03 3.91
C ILE A 264 -5.53 -5.58 3.78
N LYS A 265 -5.31 -4.27 3.72
CA LYS A 265 -3.98 -3.66 3.82
C LYS A 265 -3.72 -3.26 5.27
N VAL A 266 -2.59 -3.69 5.83
CA VAL A 266 -2.22 -3.44 7.23
C VAL A 266 -0.79 -2.94 7.35
N ASN A 267 -0.52 -2.20 8.41
CA ASN A 267 0.84 -1.85 8.77
C ASN A 267 1.55 -3.06 9.40
N SER A 268 2.74 -3.38 8.88
CA SER A 268 3.66 -4.35 9.50
C SER A 268 4.44 -3.74 10.66
N TYR A 269 4.51 -2.41 10.74
CA TYR A 269 5.04 -1.69 11.90
C TYR A 269 4.42 -0.30 12.04
N ASP A 270 4.39 0.21 13.26
CA ASP A 270 4.04 1.57 13.60
C ASP A 270 5.29 2.38 13.93
N ASN A 271 5.26 3.67 13.62
CA ASN A 271 6.34 4.55 14.04
C ASN A 271 6.19 4.90 15.53
N GLY A 272 7.20 4.53 16.32
CA GLY A 272 7.27 4.85 17.74
C GLY A 272 6.91 3.70 18.70
N PRO A 273 7.15 3.89 19.99
CA PRO A 273 7.04 2.83 20.98
C PRO A 273 5.60 2.38 21.23
N GLY A 274 5.43 1.11 21.55
CA GLY A 274 4.14 0.52 21.94
C GLY A 274 3.16 0.35 20.80
N GLY A 275 3.62 0.40 19.55
CA GLY A 275 2.85 0.09 18.36
C GLY A 275 3.03 -1.34 17.88
N ILE A 276 2.59 -1.57 16.64
CA ILE A 276 2.88 -2.81 15.91
C ILE A 276 4.38 -2.79 15.56
N ASP A 277 5.05 -3.92 15.73
CA ASP A 277 6.47 -4.12 15.44
C ASP A 277 6.72 -5.50 14.84
N MET A 278 7.99 -5.83 14.59
CA MET A 278 8.39 -7.08 13.95
C MET A 278 7.99 -8.33 14.77
N ASP A 279 7.94 -8.23 16.10
CA ASP A 279 7.60 -9.35 16.97
C ASP A 279 6.09 -9.56 17.10
N SER A 280 5.32 -8.48 17.10
CA SER A 280 3.85 -8.51 17.27
C SER A 280 3.10 -8.65 15.94
N PHE A 281 3.71 -8.25 14.82
CA PHE A 281 3.03 -8.28 13.52
C PHE A 281 2.63 -9.68 13.04
N PRO A 282 3.45 -10.74 13.17
CA PRO A 282 3.03 -12.10 12.78
C PRO A 282 1.77 -12.56 13.51
N GLN A 283 1.64 -12.22 14.80
CA GLN A 283 0.47 -12.55 15.60
C GLN A 283 -0.77 -11.75 15.12
N LEU A 284 -0.58 -10.49 14.78
CA LEU A 284 -1.65 -9.65 14.22
C LEU A 284 -2.11 -10.21 12.86
N ALA A 285 -1.19 -10.57 11.97
CA ALA A 285 -1.51 -11.15 10.67
C ALA A 285 -2.29 -12.47 10.82
N ALA A 286 -1.84 -13.34 11.73
CA ALA A 286 -2.53 -14.60 12.02
C ALA A 286 -3.94 -14.39 12.59
N GLU A 287 -4.14 -13.39 13.46
CA GLU A 287 -5.47 -13.09 13.99
C GLU A 287 -6.39 -12.45 12.92
N ILE A 288 -5.84 -11.62 12.05
CA ILE A 288 -6.56 -11.06 10.89
C ILE A 288 -6.97 -12.17 9.91
N ALA A 289 -6.09 -13.11 9.60
CA ALA A 289 -6.44 -14.23 8.70
C ALA A 289 -7.66 -15.03 9.19
N LYS A 290 -7.81 -15.21 10.51
CA LYS A 290 -8.98 -15.88 11.13
C LYS A 290 -10.29 -15.10 10.97
N THR A 291 -10.25 -13.84 10.57
CA THR A 291 -11.47 -13.05 10.33
C THR A 291 -12.20 -13.47 9.07
N GLY A 292 -11.53 -14.21 8.18
CA GLY A 292 -12.07 -14.67 6.92
C GLY A 292 -11.81 -13.70 5.76
N VAL A 293 -10.81 -12.81 5.87
CA VAL A 293 -10.26 -12.09 4.70
C VAL A 293 -9.60 -13.06 3.74
N ASP A 294 -9.56 -12.72 2.46
CA ASP A 294 -9.06 -13.57 1.39
C ASP A 294 -7.60 -13.27 1.01
N ALA A 295 -7.03 -12.15 1.48
CA ALA A 295 -5.60 -11.82 1.37
C ALA A 295 -5.22 -10.73 2.38
N ILE A 296 -3.92 -10.72 2.76
CA ILE A 296 -3.34 -9.68 3.61
C ILE A 296 -2.26 -8.95 2.82
N GLU A 297 -2.39 -7.62 2.70
CA GLU A 297 -1.39 -6.79 2.09
C GLU A 297 -0.52 -6.12 3.17
N LEU A 298 0.77 -6.44 3.13
CA LEU A 298 1.77 -5.85 4.01
C LEU A 298 2.18 -4.48 3.51
N SER A 299 2.09 -3.51 4.39
CA SER A 299 2.61 -2.17 4.21
C SER A 299 3.19 -1.68 5.54
N GLY A 300 3.61 -0.43 5.65
CA GLY A 300 4.10 0.08 6.93
C GLY A 300 4.48 1.54 6.89
N GLY A 301 4.83 2.08 8.06
CA GLY A 301 5.26 3.46 8.22
C GLY A 301 4.24 4.47 7.74
N ASN A 302 4.73 5.55 7.13
CA ASN A 302 3.93 6.54 6.43
C ASN A 302 4.30 6.51 4.94
N PRO A 303 3.49 5.93 4.07
CA PRO A 303 3.82 5.76 2.65
C PRO A 303 3.95 7.09 1.90
N SER A 304 3.40 8.17 2.46
CA SER A 304 3.46 9.51 1.88
C SER A 304 4.77 10.24 2.19
N VAL A 305 5.60 9.69 3.06
CA VAL A 305 6.89 10.27 3.43
C VAL A 305 7.95 9.23 3.13
N ALA A 306 9.02 9.66 2.50
CA ALA A 306 10.22 8.86 2.38
C ALA A 306 10.86 8.70 3.77
N ASP A 307 10.23 7.90 4.64
CA ASP A 307 10.87 7.36 5.84
C ASP A 307 11.72 6.13 5.48
N VAL A 308 12.00 5.96 4.19
CA VAL A 308 13.00 5.03 3.71
C VAL A 308 14.30 5.84 3.73
N ASP A 309 15.11 5.60 4.73
CA ASP A 309 16.41 6.29 4.89
C ASP A 309 17.32 6.07 3.69
N ASP A 310 17.11 4.97 2.95
CA ASP A 310 17.76 4.67 1.69
C ASP A 310 16.71 4.41 0.58
N PRO A 311 16.53 5.33 -0.38
CA PRO A 311 15.61 5.12 -1.51
C PRO A 311 16.06 3.98 -2.44
N THR A 312 17.29 3.43 -2.25
CA THR A 312 17.77 2.26 -2.97
C THR A 312 17.33 0.95 -2.34
N GLU A 313 16.88 0.94 -1.07
CA GLU A 313 16.30 -0.23 -0.45
C GLU A 313 15.09 -0.71 -1.24
N GLN A 314 15.06 -1.99 -1.53
CA GLN A 314 13.98 -2.61 -2.28
C GLN A 314 13.22 -3.59 -1.41
N SER A 315 11.89 -3.67 -1.66
CA SER A 315 11.01 -4.61 -0.95
C SER A 315 11.16 -4.54 0.58
N TYR A 316 11.29 -3.32 1.11
CA TYR A 316 11.72 -3.03 2.49
C TYR A 316 10.79 -3.61 3.58
N HIS A 317 9.55 -4.01 3.25
CA HIS A 317 8.67 -4.71 4.19
C HIS A 317 8.80 -6.24 4.13
N ALA A 318 9.63 -6.81 3.24
CA ALA A 318 9.79 -8.26 3.10
C ALA A 318 10.29 -8.95 4.38
N ALA A 319 11.08 -8.25 5.20
CA ALA A 319 11.57 -8.79 6.47
C ALA A 319 10.42 -9.16 7.42
N TYR A 320 9.31 -8.42 7.40
CA TYR A 320 8.13 -8.69 8.22
C TYR A 320 7.33 -9.91 7.76
N ALA A 321 7.45 -10.31 6.49
CA ALA A 321 6.80 -11.52 5.99
C ALA A 321 7.42 -12.82 6.51
N LYS A 322 8.69 -12.80 6.97
CA LYS A 322 9.40 -14.00 7.40
C LYS A 322 8.73 -14.73 8.56
N GLY A 323 8.09 -13.99 9.47
CA GLY A 323 7.42 -14.54 10.66
C GLY A 323 5.94 -14.86 10.43
N ILE A 324 5.38 -14.55 9.26
CA ILE A 324 3.96 -14.79 8.99
C ILE A 324 3.72 -16.26 8.68
N ASP A 325 2.69 -16.82 9.32
CA ASP A 325 2.16 -18.14 9.06
C ASP A 325 0.63 -18.05 8.95
N VAL A 326 0.15 -17.94 7.71
CA VAL A 326 -1.26 -17.75 7.36
C VAL A 326 -1.61 -18.53 6.11
N ASP A 327 -2.86 -18.99 6.01
CA ASP A 327 -3.37 -19.76 4.86
C ASP A 327 -3.91 -18.90 3.72
N VAL A 328 -3.82 -17.56 3.85
CA VAL A 328 -4.27 -16.62 2.81
C VAL A 328 -3.08 -15.98 2.11
N PRO A 329 -3.19 -15.63 0.82
CA PRO A 329 -2.13 -14.96 0.09
C PRO A 329 -1.63 -13.68 0.78
N VAL A 330 -0.31 -13.51 0.75
CA VAL A 330 0.40 -12.35 1.26
C VAL A 330 0.85 -11.46 0.10
N ILE A 331 0.40 -10.22 0.11
CA ILE A 331 0.77 -9.20 -0.87
C ILE A 331 1.82 -8.29 -0.24
N LEU A 332 2.96 -8.11 -0.87
CA LEU A 332 4.00 -7.20 -0.41
C LEU A 332 3.89 -5.85 -1.09
N THR A 333 3.76 -4.78 -0.31
CA THR A 333 3.83 -3.39 -0.78
C THR A 333 5.05 -2.70 -0.20
N GLY A 334 5.72 -1.90 -1.02
CA GLY A 334 6.83 -1.05 -0.58
C GLY A 334 8.16 -1.43 -1.20
N GLY A 335 8.69 -0.55 -2.08
CA GLY A 335 10.00 -0.70 -2.69
C GLY A 335 10.13 -1.82 -3.74
N ASN A 336 9.02 -2.36 -4.24
CA ASN A 336 9.04 -3.36 -5.31
C ASN A 336 9.39 -2.69 -6.65
N LYS A 337 10.67 -2.72 -7.03
CA LYS A 337 11.22 -1.99 -8.17
C LYS A 337 12.02 -2.86 -9.13
N ASN A 338 12.40 -4.06 -8.71
CA ASN A 338 13.26 -4.97 -9.45
C ASN A 338 12.64 -6.36 -9.51
N ILE A 339 12.45 -6.88 -10.73
CA ILE A 339 11.77 -8.16 -10.95
C ILE A 339 12.59 -9.35 -10.44
N ASP A 340 13.92 -9.30 -10.49
CA ASP A 340 14.76 -10.38 -9.97
C ASP A 340 14.67 -10.52 -8.46
N ILE A 341 14.47 -9.39 -7.75
CA ILE A 341 14.24 -9.39 -6.30
C ILE A 341 12.86 -9.96 -6.00
N MET A 342 11.82 -9.52 -6.72
CA MET A 342 10.46 -10.05 -6.55
C MET A 342 10.42 -11.55 -6.82
N GLU A 343 11.09 -12.04 -7.86
CA GLU A 343 11.18 -13.47 -8.18
C GLU A 343 11.80 -14.27 -7.03
N ARG A 344 12.95 -13.82 -6.48
CA ARG A 344 13.58 -14.49 -5.32
C ARG A 344 12.67 -14.51 -4.09
N LEU A 345 11.94 -13.41 -3.84
CA LEU A 345 11.01 -13.33 -2.72
C LEU A 345 9.78 -14.25 -2.94
N PHE A 346 9.27 -14.34 -4.15
CA PHE A 346 8.20 -15.26 -4.50
C PHE A 346 8.62 -16.73 -4.29
N GLN A 347 9.80 -17.09 -4.78
CA GLN A 347 10.36 -18.45 -4.60
C GLN A 347 10.64 -18.79 -3.13
N SER A 348 10.76 -17.80 -2.24
CA SER A 348 10.87 -18.05 -0.79
C SER A 348 9.58 -18.63 -0.17
N GLY A 349 8.44 -18.55 -0.88
CA GLY A 349 7.15 -19.08 -0.46
C GLY A 349 6.46 -18.29 0.66
N LYS A 350 6.91 -17.05 0.95
CA LYS A 350 6.32 -16.20 1.99
C LYS A 350 5.56 -15.00 1.44
N ILE A 351 5.71 -14.73 0.16
CA ILE A 351 5.06 -13.61 -0.54
C ILE A 351 4.47 -14.17 -1.83
N ASP A 352 3.19 -13.93 -2.03
CA ASP A 352 2.44 -14.45 -3.17
C ASP A 352 2.24 -13.41 -4.28
N LEU A 353 2.17 -12.12 -3.93
CA LEU A 353 1.94 -11.02 -4.88
C LEU A 353 2.76 -9.79 -4.50
N PHE A 354 3.03 -8.95 -5.50
CA PHE A 354 3.85 -7.74 -5.36
C PHE A 354 3.08 -6.51 -5.80
N ALA A 355 2.81 -5.61 -4.85
CA ALA A 355 2.08 -4.39 -5.12
C ALA A 355 3.04 -3.22 -5.37
N MET A 356 2.85 -2.55 -6.50
CA MET A 356 3.68 -1.45 -6.99
C MET A 356 2.84 -0.18 -7.15
N ALA A 357 3.29 0.93 -6.56
CA ALA A 357 2.68 2.25 -6.72
C ALA A 357 3.52 3.12 -7.67
N ARG A 358 4.57 3.76 -7.16
CA ARG A 358 5.41 4.70 -7.89
C ARG A 358 6.06 4.11 -9.17
N PRO A 359 6.55 2.85 -9.20
CA PRO A 359 7.02 2.24 -10.44
C PRO A 359 5.99 2.29 -11.56
N LEU A 360 4.71 1.99 -11.26
CA LEU A 360 3.62 1.99 -12.24
C LEU A 360 3.05 3.40 -12.52
N ILE A 361 3.39 4.41 -11.73
CA ILE A 361 3.15 5.81 -12.12
C ILE A 361 4.17 6.24 -13.17
N ARG A 362 5.43 5.82 -13.01
CA ARG A 362 6.52 6.13 -13.95
C ARG A 362 6.42 5.33 -15.25
N GLN A 363 6.16 4.03 -15.15
CA GLN A 363 6.10 3.06 -16.25
C GLN A 363 4.84 2.21 -16.09
N PRO A 364 3.67 2.67 -16.59
CA PRO A 364 2.41 1.94 -16.43
C PRO A 364 2.40 0.54 -17.06
N ASP A 365 3.23 0.32 -18.07
CA ASP A 365 3.39 -0.91 -18.82
C ASP A 365 4.57 -1.79 -18.37
N LEU A 366 5.17 -1.47 -17.23
CA LEU A 366 6.35 -2.14 -16.70
C LEU A 366 6.25 -3.68 -16.67
N PRO A 367 5.13 -4.32 -16.23
CA PRO A 367 5.00 -5.77 -16.30
C PRO A 367 5.13 -6.33 -17.73
N ASN A 368 4.57 -5.67 -18.73
CA ASN A 368 4.74 -6.08 -20.13
C ASN A 368 6.18 -5.91 -20.60
N LEU A 369 6.82 -4.77 -20.28
CA LEU A 369 8.21 -4.51 -20.65
C LEU A 369 9.17 -5.55 -20.06
N TRP A 370 8.98 -5.94 -18.81
CA TRP A 370 9.75 -7.01 -18.19
C TRP A 370 9.52 -8.38 -18.84
N ARG A 371 8.24 -8.72 -19.13
CA ARG A 371 7.90 -9.97 -19.82
C ARG A 371 8.57 -10.06 -21.17
N ASP A 372 8.52 -8.97 -21.94
CA ASP A 372 9.05 -8.90 -23.29
C ASP A 372 10.55 -8.60 -23.33
N LYS A 373 11.22 -8.54 -22.16
CA LYS A 373 12.65 -8.21 -21.99
C LYS A 373 13.06 -6.88 -22.64
N SER A 374 12.11 -5.94 -22.69
CA SER A 374 12.27 -4.61 -23.30
C SER A 374 12.68 -3.54 -22.28
N ALA A 375 12.79 -3.90 -20.99
CA ALA A 375 13.29 -3.04 -19.93
C ALA A 375 14.30 -3.80 -19.05
N ASP A 376 15.17 -3.03 -18.39
CA ASP A 376 16.06 -3.58 -17.35
C ASP A 376 15.25 -4.21 -16.22
N PRO A 377 15.81 -5.19 -15.48
CA PRO A 377 15.15 -5.79 -14.33
C PRO A 377 14.71 -4.76 -13.28
N GLU A 378 15.44 -3.67 -13.12
CA GLU A 378 15.09 -2.56 -12.25
C GLU A 378 14.32 -1.47 -13.03
N CYS A 379 13.20 -1.02 -12.47
CA CYS A 379 12.41 0.07 -13.06
C CYS A 379 13.13 1.42 -12.95
N THR A 380 12.75 2.38 -13.80
CA THR A 380 13.36 3.72 -13.82
C THR A 380 12.88 4.66 -12.71
N CYS A 381 11.98 4.21 -11.82
CA CYS A 381 11.49 5.02 -10.69
C CYS A 381 12.56 5.14 -9.60
N VAL A 382 13.07 6.34 -9.36
CA VAL A 382 14.08 6.65 -8.33
C VAL A 382 13.51 6.98 -6.94
N SER A 383 12.21 6.77 -6.74
CA SER A 383 11.52 7.01 -5.46
C SER A 383 11.62 8.44 -4.90
N CYS A 384 11.79 9.45 -5.73
CA CYS A 384 11.96 10.86 -5.33
C CYS A 384 10.70 11.51 -4.70
N ASN A 385 9.52 10.86 -4.78
CA ASN A 385 8.22 11.36 -4.33
C ASN A 385 7.69 12.63 -5.04
N GLU A 386 8.31 13.09 -6.14
CA GLU A 386 7.86 14.27 -6.88
C GLU A 386 6.44 14.10 -7.44
N CYS A 387 6.06 12.87 -7.86
CA CYS A 387 4.69 12.58 -8.26
C CYS A 387 3.67 12.85 -7.14
N LEU A 388 4.02 12.51 -5.88
CA LEU A 388 3.17 12.77 -4.71
C LEU A 388 3.16 14.26 -4.37
N ARG A 389 4.33 14.93 -4.39
CA ARG A 389 4.44 16.35 -4.11
C ARG A 389 3.60 17.17 -5.09
N TYR A 390 3.77 16.91 -6.39
CA TYR A 390 3.05 17.60 -7.46
C TYR A 390 1.54 17.41 -7.36
N HIS A 391 1.11 16.19 -7.09
CA HIS A 391 -0.31 15.84 -7.07
C HIS A 391 -0.99 16.26 -5.75
N VAL A 392 -0.47 15.78 -4.61
CA VAL A 392 -1.15 15.95 -3.30
C VAL A 392 -0.89 17.32 -2.68
N PHE A 393 0.35 17.85 -2.79
CA PHE A 393 0.72 19.07 -2.09
C PHE A 393 0.58 20.34 -2.96
N GLU A 394 0.75 20.23 -4.26
CA GLU A 394 0.55 21.34 -5.20
C GLU A 394 -0.86 21.38 -5.80
N GLY A 395 -1.68 20.39 -5.47
CA GLY A 395 -3.10 20.33 -5.88
C GLY A 395 -3.30 20.06 -7.37
N ASN A 396 -2.31 19.45 -8.03
CA ASN A 396 -2.47 19.11 -9.44
C ASN A 396 -3.43 17.92 -9.57
N PRO A 397 -4.50 18.02 -10.37
CA PRO A 397 -5.51 16.97 -10.47
C PRO A 397 -5.02 15.69 -11.15
N PHE A 398 -3.79 15.67 -11.70
CA PHE A 398 -3.29 14.56 -12.48
C PHE A 398 -2.08 13.93 -11.84
N LEU A 399 -2.23 12.68 -11.39
CA LEU A 399 -1.11 11.88 -10.92
C LEU A 399 -0.20 11.51 -12.09
N SER A 400 1.02 12.03 -12.10
CA SER A 400 2.04 11.71 -13.12
C SER A 400 3.43 11.73 -12.53
N CYS A 401 4.36 11.02 -13.18
CA CYS A 401 5.78 11.16 -12.87
C CYS A 401 6.26 12.53 -13.35
N GLN A 402 7.07 13.20 -12.52
CA GLN A 402 7.62 14.52 -12.82
C GLN A 402 9.07 14.46 -13.32
N LEU A 403 9.60 13.25 -13.51
CA LEU A 403 10.91 13.03 -14.10
C LEU A 403 10.76 12.75 -15.60
N ASP A 404 11.60 13.40 -16.39
CA ASP A 404 11.70 13.20 -17.84
C ASP A 404 12.27 11.81 -18.20
#